data_40de0e27eab12fca46db68b2bdae50b5
#
_entry.id   40de0e27eab12fca46db68b2bdae50b5
#
_cell.length_a   1.000
_cell.length_b   1.000
_cell.length_c   1.000
_cell.angle_alpha   90.00
_cell.angle_beta   90.00
_cell.angle_gamma   90.00
#
_symmetry.space_group_name_H-M   'P 1'
#
loop_
_entity.id
_entity.type
_entity.pdbx_description
1 polymer ?
#
loop_
_entity_poly.entity_id
_entity_poly.type
_entity_poly.pdbx_seq_one_letter_code
_entity_poly.pdbx_strand_id
1 'polypeptide(L)'
;MKSRSQALEERIGRIKTKLTRLGELRPGVLSEQYNVCGSPTCRCKANPPKKHGPYQQLSWSRKSKSRTRFIKVSELGTVRAQVSNYQRLQELVGEWVDASIELCDIKRKLVREK
;
A
#
# COMPACT_ATOMS: atom_id res chain seq x y z
N MET A 1 30.57 -12.47 -18.16
CA MET A 1 30.05 -11.48 -17.20
C MET A 1 28.92 -10.66 -17.83
N LYS A 2 27.90 -10.42 -17.04
CA LYS A 2 26.78 -9.56 -17.51
C LYS A 2 27.19 -8.10 -17.44
N SER A 3 26.79 -7.31 -18.45
CA SER A 3 26.90 -5.86 -18.38
C SER A 3 25.92 -5.31 -17.34
N ARG A 4 26.11 -4.07 -16.92
CA ARG A 4 25.20 -3.42 -15.98
C ARG A 4 23.79 -3.31 -16.58
N SER A 5 23.70 -2.98 -17.90
CA SER A 5 22.41 -2.89 -18.57
C SER A 5 21.68 -4.24 -18.59
N GLN A 6 22.37 -5.35 -18.84
CA GLN A 6 21.76 -6.68 -18.81
C GLN A 6 21.26 -7.02 -17.40
N ALA A 7 22.04 -6.72 -16.37
CA ALA A 7 21.65 -6.96 -14.98
C ALA A 7 20.40 -6.16 -14.62
N LEU A 8 20.31 -4.90 -15.06
CA LEU A 8 19.14 -4.05 -14.83
C LEU A 8 17.91 -4.58 -15.58
N GLU A 9 18.05 -5.01 -16.82
CA GLU A 9 16.95 -5.58 -17.59
C GLU A 9 16.40 -6.84 -16.94
N GLU A 10 17.28 -7.69 -16.44
CA GLU A 10 16.88 -8.89 -15.70
C GLU A 10 16.17 -8.56 -14.40
N ARG A 11 16.67 -7.57 -13.68
CA ARG A 11 16.03 -7.09 -12.44
C ARG A 11 14.63 -6.56 -12.71
N ILE A 12 14.49 -5.75 -13.75
CA ILE A 12 13.18 -5.22 -14.17
C ILE A 12 12.24 -6.35 -14.55
N GLY A 13 12.73 -7.34 -15.27
CA GLY A 13 11.94 -8.53 -15.61
C GLY A 13 11.42 -9.26 -14.39
N ARG A 14 12.24 -9.43 -13.36
CA ARG A 14 11.82 -10.05 -12.09
C ARG A 14 10.77 -9.22 -11.37
N ILE A 15 10.92 -7.88 -11.38
CA ILE A 15 9.94 -6.97 -10.79
C ILE A 15 8.59 -7.10 -11.49
N LYS A 16 8.59 -7.10 -12.82
CA LYS A 16 7.37 -7.27 -13.61
C LYS A 16 6.66 -8.59 -13.28
N THR A 17 7.42 -9.67 -13.14
CA THR A 17 6.87 -10.97 -12.76
C THR A 17 6.20 -10.90 -11.38
N LYS A 18 6.87 -10.28 -10.40
CA LYS A 18 6.30 -10.11 -9.07
C LYS A 18 5.02 -9.29 -9.09
N LEU A 19 4.98 -8.23 -9.91
CA LEU A 19 3.77 -7.40 -10.07
C LEU A 19 2.59 -8.21 -10.60
N THR A 20 2.82 -9.06 -11.58
CA THR A 20 1.74 -9.88 -12.17
C THR A 20 1.20 -10.94 -11.21
N ARG A 21 1.96 -11.26 -10.16
CA ARG A 21 1.55 -12.26 -9.16
C ARG A 21 0.83 -11.65 -7.96
N LEU A 22 0.77 -10.33 -7.86
CA LEU A 22 0.04 -9.68 -6.78
C LEU A 22 -1.45 -10.01 -6.88
N GLY A 23 -2.07 -10.23 -5.73
CA GLY A 23 -3.51 -10.43 -5.65
C GLY A 23 -4.27 -9.10 -5.71
N GLU A 24 -5.46 -9.11 -5.18
CA GLU A 24 -6.31 -7.93 -5.14
C GLU A 24 -5.63 -6.78 -4.41
N LEU A 25 -5.82 -5.59 -4.93
CA LEU A 25 -5.18 -4.37 -4.41
C LEU A 25 -6.22 -3.40 -3.89
N ARG A 26 -5.90 -2.75 -2.79
CA ARG A 26 -6.71 -1.63 -2.32
C ARG A 26 -5.81 -0.66 -1.56
N PRO A 27 -5.88 0.65 -1.88
CA PRO A 27 -5.13 1.64 -1.11
C PRO A 27 -5.78 1.85 0.25
N GLY A 28 -5.01 2.24 1.23
CA GLY A 28 -5.55 2.65 2.49
C GLY A 28 -4.71 2.27 3.69
N VAL A 29 -5.13 2.79 4.82
CA VAL A 29 -4.52 2.53 6.12
C VAL A 29 -5.61 2.01 7.04
N LEU A 30 -5.35 0.87 7.67
CA LEU A 30 -6.24 0.33 8.70
C LEU A 30 -5.83 0.91 10.06
N SER A 31 -6.81 1.38 10.80
CA SER A 31 -6.60 1.90 12.16
C SER A 31 -7.69 1.40 13.09
N GLU A 32 -7.35 1.33 14.37
CA GLU A 32 -8.33 0.99 15.41
C GLU A 32 -8.91 2.27 15.98
N GLN A 33 -10.23 2.31 16.11
CA GLN A 33 -10.94 3.45 16.65
C GLN A 33 -11.76 3.04 17.86
N TYR A 34 -11.77 3.91 18.87
CA TYR A 34 -12.57 3.74 20.07
C TYR A 34 -13.48 4.96 20.18
N ASN A 35 -14.76 4.73 20.34
CA ASN A 35 -15.75 5.79 20.31
C ASN A 35 -16.64 5.79 21.54
N VAL A 36 -17.17 6.96 21.89
CA VAL A 36 -18.26 7.08 22.87
C VAL A 36 -19.58 7.14 22.12
N CYS A 37 -20.62 6.52 22.67
CA CYS A 37 -21.95 6.53 22.06
C CYS A 37 -22.76 7.75 22.53
N GLY A 38 -23.94 7.94 21.92
CA GLY A 38 -24.82 9.04 22.30
C GLY A 38 -25.59 8.85 23.60
N SER A 39 -25.57 7.64 24.19
CA SER A 39 -26.31 7.37 25.42
C SER A 39 -25.57 7.97 26.63
N PRO A 40 -26.22 8.87 27.41
CA PRO A 40 -25.57 9.49 28.56
C PRO A 40 -25.33 8.52 29.73
N THR A 41 -26.01 7.38 29.76
CA THR A 41 -25.90 6.38 30.84
C THR A 41 -24.94 5.25 30.51
N CYS A 42 -24.35 5.26 29.29
CA CYS A 42 -23.44 4.21 28.89
C CYS A 42 -22.10 4.33 29.62
N ARG A 43 -21.49 3.17 29.96
CA ARG A 43 -20.19 3.08 30.63
C ARG A 43 -19.04 3.79 29.87
N CYS A 44 -19.22 4.04 28.56
CA CYS A 44 -18.22 4.78 27.79
C CYS A 44 -18.10 6.24 28.26
N LYS A 45 -19.10 6.72 29.00
CA LYS A 45 -19.12 8.05 29.63
C LYS A 45 -18.60 8.05 31.06
N ALA A 46 -18.20 6.87 31.57
CA ALA A 46 -17.68 6.74 32.94
C ALA A 46 -16.32 7.43 33.09
N ASN A 47 -15.88 7.60 34.35
CA ASN A 47 -14.57 8.17 34.66
C ASN A 47 -13.76 7.16 35.45
N PRO A 48 -12.72 6.49 34.86
CA PRO A 48 -12.25 6.67 33.46
C PRO A 48 -13.24 6.11 32.43
N PRO A 49 -13.32 6.71 31.24
CA PRO A 49 -14.27 6.28 30.23
C PRO A 49 -13.93 4.90 29.67
N LYS A 50 -14.95 4.10 29.45
CA LYS A 50 -14.82 2.79 28.79
C LYS A 50 -15.43 2.90 27.40
N LYS A 51 -14.64 3.38 26.46
CA LYS A 51 -15.07 3.61 25.08
C LYS A 51 -15.43 2.30 24.38
N HIS A 52 -16.34 2.42 23.41
CA HIS A 52 -16.69 1.30 22.53
C HIS A 52 -15.57 1.05 21.52
N GLY A 53 -15.33 -0.20 21.22
CA GLY A 53 -14.33 -0.62 20.24
C GLY A 53 -13.55 -1.85 20.71
N PRO A 54 -12.46 -2.19 19.97
CA PRO A 54 -11.97 -1.44 18.82
C PRO A 54 -12.82 -1.63 17.58
N TYR A 55 -13.03 -0.54 16.85
CA TYR A 55 -13.62 -0.58 15.51
C TYR A 55 -12.49 -0.45 14.50
N GLN A 56 -12.50 -1.29 13.48
CA GLN A 56 -11.52 -1.22 12.41
C GLN A 56 -11.99 -0.24 11.36
N GLN A 57 -11.14 0.72 11.03
CA GLN A 57 -11.46 1.76 10.05
C GLN A 57 -10.41 1.77 8.96
N LEU A 58 -10.86 1.73 7.70
CA LEU A 58 -10.00 1.87 6.55
C LEU A 58 -10.14 3.30 6.03
N SER A 59 -9.02 4.00 5.86
CA SER A 59 -8.99 5.36 5.33
C SER A 59 -8.13 5.39 4.09
N TRP A 60 -8.59 6.07 3.04
CA TRP A 60 -7.83 6.22 1.80
C TRP A 60 -8.18 7.53 1.13
N SER A 61 -7.29 7.99 0.23
CA SER A 61 -7.50 9.18 -0.58
C SER A 61 -7.25 8.86 -2.04
N ARG A 62 -8.14 9.30 -2.91
CA ARG A 62 -8.00 9.16 -4.36
C ARG A 62 -8.60 10.39 -5.03
N LYS A 63 -7.90 10.92 -6.04
CA LYS A 63 -8.39 12.05 -6.84
C LYS A 63 -8.80 13.22 -5.93
N SER A 64 -7.97 13.54 -4.94
CA SER A 64 -8.18 14.63 -3.98
C SER A 64 -9.39 14.45 -3.06
N LYS A 65 -9.92 13.24 -2.97
CA LYS A 65 -11.03 12.93 -2.05
C LYS A 65 -10.56 11.93 -1.01
N SER A 66 -10.82 12.24 0.26
CA SER A 66 -10.56 11.35 1.38
C SER A 66 -11.83 10.58 1.71
N ARG A 67 -11.67 9.28 1.97
CA ARG A 67 -12.80 8.40 2.32
C ARG A 67 -12.42 7.51 3.48
N THR A 68 -13.41 7.13 4.26
CA THR A 68 -13.25 6.19 5.36
C THR A 68 -14.37 5.17 5.29
N ARG A 69 -14.09 3.97 5.82
CA ARG A 69 -15.08 2.90 5.89
C ARG A 69 -14.80 2.02 7.09
N PHE A 70 -15.83 1.71 7.84
CA PHE A 70 -15.72 0.72 8.91
C PHE A 70 -15.65 -0.68 8.31
N ILE A 71 -14.74 -1.49 8.82
CA ILE A 71 -14.50 -2.85 8.35
C ILE A 71 -14.95 -3.83 9.44
N LYS A 72 -15.81 -4.76 9.06
CA LYS A 72 -16.27 -5.80 9.97
C LYS A 72 -15.13 -6.78 10.25
N VAL A 73 -15.15 -7.38 11.45
CA VAL A 73 -14.14 -8.36 11.83
C VAL A 73 -14.04 -9.49 10.79
N SER A 74 -15.17 -9.93 10.23
CA SER A 74 -15.20 -10.98 9.22
C SER A 74 -14.51 -10.58 7.91
N GLU A 75 -14.37 -9.28 7.64
CA GLU A 75 -13.74 -8.75 6.42
C GLU A 75 -12.27 -8.40 6.62
N LEU A 76 -11.82 -8.32 7.87
CA LEU A 76 -10.53 -7.73 8.21
C LEU A 76 -9.34 -8.44 7.57
N GLY A 77 -9.34 -9.76 7.56
CA GLY A 77 -8.26 -10.54 6.93
C GLY A 77 -8.13 -10.26 5.44
N THR A 78 -9.25 -10.21 4.74
CA THR A 78 -9.29 -9.91 3.31
C THR A 78 -8.80 -8.48 3.02
N VAL A 79 -9.28 -7.51 3.79
CA VAL A 79 -8.89 -6.11 3.61
C VAL A 79 -7.40 -5.91 3.90
N ARG A 80 -6.87 -6.54 4.96
CA ARG A 80 -5.43 -6.48 5.27
C ARG A 80 -4.58 -7.00 4.12
N ALA A 81 -4.98 -8.13 3.53
CA ALA A 81 -4.27 -8.70 2.40
C ALA A 81 -4.28 -7.76 1.19
N GLN A 82 -5.43 -7.15 0.90
CA GLN A 82 -5.57 -6.21 -0.21
C GLN A 82 -4.71 -4.96 -0.01
N VAL A 83 -4.68 -4.42 1.19
CA VAL A 83 -3.85 -3.25 1.54
C VAL A 83 -2.37 -3.60 1.47
N SER A 84 -1.99 -4.77 1.98
CA SER A 84 -0.61 -5.25 1.91
C SER A 84 -0.14 -5.42 0.47
N ASN A 85 -0.98 -5.96 -0.41
CA ASN A 85 -0.68 -6.09 -1.84
C ASN A 85 -0.45 -4.73 -2.50
N TYR A 86 -1.27 -3.74 -2.14
CA TYR A 86 -1.10 -2.39 -2.67
C TYR A 86 0.22 -1.77 -2.21
N GLN A 87 0.59 -1.93 -0.95
CA GLN A 87 1.87 -1.46 -0.43
C GLN A 87 3.03 -2.12 -1.17
N ARG A 88 2.92 -3.43 -1.43
CA ARG A 88 3.93 -4.17 -2.18
C ARG A 88 4.03 -3.68 -3.62
N LEU A 89 2.89 -3.36 -4.24
CA LEU A 89 2.86 -2.74 -5.58
C LEU A 89 3.67 -1.45 -5.60
N GLN A 90 3.45 -0.58 -4.61
CA GLN A 90 4.17 0.70 -4.52
C GLN A 90 5.68 0.50 -4.39
N GLU A 91 6.10 -0.45 -3.55
CA GLU A 91 7.52 -0.78 -3.38
C GLU A 91 8.13 -1.28 -4.70
N LEU A 92 7.44 -2.20 -5.38
CA LEU A 92 7.93 -2.77 -6.63
C LEU A 92 7.99 -1.72 -7.75
N VAL A 93 7.00 -0.85 -7.83
CA VAL A 93 7.01 0.26 -8.81
C VAL A 93 8.19 1.19 -8.54
N GLY A 94 8.44 1.50 -7.26
CA GLY A 94 9.60 2.32 -6.89
C GLY A 94 10.92 1.67 -7.32
N GLU A 95 11.09 0.39 -7.08
CA GLU A 95 12.27 -0.36 -7.51
C GLU A 95 12.42 -0.37 -9.04
N TRP A 96 11.31 -0.52 -9.75
CA TRP A 96 11.28 -0.49 -11.22
C TRP A 96 11.69 0.89 -11.73
N VAL A 97 11.15 1.94 -11.16
CA VAL A 97 11.49 3.32 -11.55
C VAL A 97 12.97 3.57 -11.34
N ASP A 98 13.53 3.20 -10.19
CA ASP A 98 14.95 3.40 -9.89
C ASP A 98 15.84 2.64 -10.88
N ALA A 99 15.53 1.39 -11.16
CA ALA A 99 16.29 0.59 -12.12
C ALA A 99 16.15 1.15 -13.53
N SER A 100 14.95 1.65 -13.90
CA SER A 100 14.68 2.21 -15.21
C SER A 100 15.46 3.51 -15.46
N ILE A 101 15.56 4.35 -14.44
CA ILE A 101 16.33 5.61 -14.56
C ILE A 101 17.79 5.28 -14.92
N GLU A 102 18.40 4.35 -14.18
CA GLU A 102 19.78 3.94 -14.44
C GLU A 102 19.95 3.33 -15.83
N LEU A 103 19.02 2.44 -16.21
CA LEU A 103 19.06 1.80 -17.53
C LEU A 103 18.89 2.82 -18.66
N CYS A 104 17.95 3.74 -18.50
CA CYS A 104 17.72 4.80 -19.49
C CYS A 104 18.97 5.68 -19.66
N ASP A 105 19.66 6.00 -18.57
CA ASP A 105 20.88 6.78 -18.63
C ASP A 105 22.00 6.04 -19.34
N ILE A 106 22.14 4.75 -19.11
CA ILE A 106 23.12 3.92 -19.83
C ILE A 106 22.83 3.94 -21.33
N LYS A 107 21.59 3.73 -21.72
CA LYS A 107 21.17 3.72 -23.14
C LYS A 107 21.37 5.09 -23.80
N ARG A 108 21.10 6.16 -23.06
CA ARG A 108 21.31 7.52 -23.55
C ARG A 108 22.79 7.77 -23.88
N LYS A 109 23.68 7.33 -23.02
CA LYS A 109 25.14 7.47 -23.26
C LYS A 109 25.57 6.68 -24.49
N LEU A 110 25.04 5.47 -24.67
CA LEU A 110 25.36 4.65 -25.86
C LEU A 110 24.92 5.33 -27.15
N VAL A 111 23.75 5.96 -27.17
CA VAL A 111 23.25 6.72 -28.33
C VAL A 111 24.18 7.91 -28.64
N ARG A 112 24.65 8.59 -27.58
CA ARG A 112 25.51 9.75 -27.73
C ARG A 112 26.89 9.41 -28.29
N GLU A 113 27.39 8.19 -28.03
CA GLU A 113 28.71 7.74 -28.46
C GLU A 113 28.75 7.25 -29.91
N LYS A 114 27.61 7.13 -30.58
CA LYS A 114 27.54 6.67 -31.97
C LYS A 114 27.78 7.81 -32.97
#